data_971d35a319d651846e11ba5885f5a7b9
#
_entry.id   971d35a319d651846e11ba5885f5a7b9
#
_cell.length_a   1.000
_cell.length_b   1.000
_cell.length_c   1.000
_cell.angle_alpha   90.00
_cell.angle_beta   90.00
_cell.angle_gamma   90.00
#
_symmetry.space_group_name_H-M   'P 1'
#
loop_
_entity.id
_entity.type
_entity.pdbx_description
1 polymer ?
#
loop_
_entity_poly.entity_id
_entity_poly.type
_entity_poly.pdbx_seq_one_letter_code
_entity_poly.pdbx_strand_id
1 'polypeptide(L)'
;VEVATSVPVEATATVQVAAEPEATEVVAGDSGLDAAEPVATVAVIATEAPVATVVPVATKAAVVAVEPIDLFDKSRFADIEGIVDPTNFGWPRSVETSEGVITIDAPPTKIHALSLGHIEILAGLVDFDRLTAVYSFFADPEQSNVAELSADHKMIGFDPEEVVALEPEVIVASRFTNADTVALMKDVGIPVARTNLENSALGNVPNILLIGYMVGAEAEAIALSDEIEARMQFISDVLASSEKPRVLSVSKWTSAFAAGSGSTEGGIIEQAGGINAAADSGIEGHQQVSIESIAAINPDVIIVPQPLDGAEVFIAELKSSVVLAEIPAVKNGEIYYVAPRLH
;
A
#
# COMPACT_ATOMS: atom_id res chain seq x y z
N VAL A 1 -4.12 57.23 -16.50
CA VAL A 1 -4.76 56.97 -17.80
C VAL A 1 -5.13 55.46 -17.75
N GLU A 2 -6.44 55.26 -17.54
CA GLU A 2 -7.12 53.95 -17.65
C GLU A 2 -7.07 53.45 -19.10
N VAL A 3 -6.87 52.16 -19.29
CA VAL A 3 -7.55 51.40 -20.35
C VAL A 3 -7.86 50.01 -19.79
N ALA A 4 -9.13 49.77 -19.54
CA ALA A 4 -9.74 48.47 -19.37
C ALA A 4 -9.91 47.82 -20.75
N THR A 5 -9.59 46.51 -20.87
CA THR A 5 -10.09 45.70 -21.97
C THR A 5 -10.59 44.37 -21.47
N SER A 6 -11.85 44.16 -21.73
CA SER A 6 -12.74 43.06 -21.39
C SER A 6 -12.33 41.72 -22.00
N VAL A 7 -12.55 40.66 -21.20
CA VAL A 7 -12.53 39.25 -21.60
C VAL A 7 -13.90 38.86 -22.15
N PRO A 8 -14.03 38.14 -23.26
CA PRO A 8 -15.27 37.48 -23.63
C PRO A 8 -15.38 36.09 -22.99
N VAL A 9 -16.55 35.85 -22.41
CA VAL A 9 -17.05 34.56 -21.92
C VAL A 9 -17.77 33.86 -23.08
N GLU A 10 -17.81 32.56 -23.01
CA GLU A 10 -18.69 31.56 -23.63
C GLU A 10 -18.17 30.75 -24.82
N ALA A 11 -18.03 29.43 -24.52
CA ALA A 11 -18.60 28.40 -25.39
C ALA A 11 -19.01 27.20 -24.51
N THR A 12 -20.31 27.09 -24.29
CA THR A 12 -20.98 25.94 -23.67
C THR A 12 -21.03 24.80 -24.68
N ALA A 13 -20.36 23.66 -24.41
CA ALA A 13 -20.52 22.44 -25.18
C ALA A 13 -21.64 21.60 -24.56
N THR A 14 -22.73 21.47 -25.28
CA THR A 14 -23.88 20.61 -24.97
C THR A 14 -23.51 19.16 -25.29
N VAL A 15 -23.45 18.30 -24.28
CA VAL A 15 -23.32 16.83 -24.47
C VAL A 15 -24.71 16.26 -24.75
N GLN A 16 -24.85 15.65 -25.90
CA GLN A 16 -26.04 14.97 -26.38
C GLN A 16 -26.03 13.52 -25.83
N VAL A 17 -27.00 13.20 -24.98
CA VAL A 17 -27.25 11.86 -24.45
C VAL A 17 -27.81 11.00 -25.57
N ALA A 18 -27.15 9.91 -25.90
CA ALA A 18 -27.66 8.87 -26.79
C ALA A 18 -28.49 7.85 -26.00
N ALA A 19 -29.64 7.48 -26.58
CA ALA A 19 -30.68 6.65 -26.00
C ALA A 19 -30.24 5.18 -25.85
N GLU A 20 -30.83 4.52 -24.84
CA GLU A 20 -30.83 3.07 -24.58
C GLU A 20 -31.42 2.27 -25.73
N PRO A 21 -30.96 1.03 -25.97
CA PRO A 21 -31.73 0.06 -26.75
C PRO A 21 -32.64 -0.79 -25.84
N GLU A 22 -33.87 -0.93 -26.31
CA GLU A 22 -35.00 -1.68 -25.75
C GLU A 22 -34.68 -3.17 -25.49
N ALA A 23 -35.26 -3.67 -24.39
CA ALA A 23 -35.33 -5.09 -24.03
C ALA A 23 -36.24 -5.88 -24.98
N THR A 24 -35.73 -6.97 -25.52
CA THR A 24 -36.53 -7.94 -26.28
C THR A 24 -37.00 -9.06 -25.34
N GLU A 25 -38.30 -9.15 -25.20
CA GLU A 25 -39.06 -10.18 -24.52
C GLU A 25 -38.93 -11.52 -25.29
N VAL A 26 -38.56 -12.61 -24.63
CA VAL A 26 -38.64 -13.96 -25.16
C VAL A 26 -39.64 -14.77 -24.33
N VAL A 27 -40.68 -15.17 -25.06
CA VAL A 27 -41.87 -15.90 -24.69
C VAL A 27 -41.57 -17.29 -24.10
N ALA A 28 -42.34 -17.64 -23.05
CA ALA A 28 -42.41 -18.96 -22.43
C ALA A 28 -42.98 -20.02 -23.38
N GLY A 29 -42.33 -21.18 -23.39
CA GLY A 29 -42.84 -22.41 -24.00
C GLY A 29 -43.10 -23.46 -22.93
N ASP A 30 -44.37 -23.81 -22.82
CA ASP A 30 -44.98 -24.80 -21.96
C ASP A 30 -44.77 -26.24 -22.52
N SER A 31 -44.49 -27.23 -21.62
CA SER A 31 -44.86 -28.65 -21.71
C SER A 31 -44.25 -29.37 -20.50
N GLY A 32 -44.91 -29.95 -19.54
CA GLY A 32 -46.00 -30.87 -19.60
C GLY A 32 -45.62 -32.18 -18.93
N LEU A 33 -46.21 -32.46 -17.75
CA LEU A 33 -46.54 -33.78 -17.15
C LEU A 33 -45.41 -34.82 -16.98
N ASP A 34 -45.19 -35.41 -15.80
CA ASP A 34 -46.02 -36.52 -15.31
C ASP A 34 -45.65 -36.97 -13.89
N ALA A 35 -46.61 -37.60 -13.25
CA ALA A 35 -46.66 -38.03 -11.87
C ALA A 35 -45.79 -39.27 -11.57
N ALA A 36 -45.31 -39.39 -10.34
CA ALA A 36 -44.93 -40.70 -9.75
C ALA A 36 -45.34 -40.79 -8.29
N GLU A 37 -46.01 -41.83 -7.99
CA GLU A 37 -46.65 -42.27 -6.76
C GLU A 37 -45.73 -42.69 -5.62
N PRO A 38 -46.28 -43.07 -4.45
CA PRO A 38 -45.64 -42.99 -3.13
C PRO A 38 -44.87 -44.26 -2.75
N VAL A 39 -43.78 -44.09 -2.05
CA VAL A 39 -43.02 -45.22 -1.47
C VAL A 39 -43.44 -45.44 -0.02
N ALA A 40 -43.71 -46.71 0.22
CA ALA A 40 -44.27 -47.31 1.42
C ALA A 40 -43.49 -47.05 2.70
N THR A 41 -44.21 -46.79 3.77
CA THR A 41 -43.73 -46.75 5.16
C THR A 41 -43.46 -48.17 5.66
N VAL A 42 -42.21 -48.47 6.02
CA VAL A 42 -41.86 -49.70 6.75
C VAL A 42 -41.82 -49.39 8.25
N ALA A 43 -42.74 -50.00 8.99
CA ALA A 43 -42.74 -49.98 10.45
C ALA A 43 -41.67 -50.88 10.99
N VAL A 44 -40.75 -50.36 11.78
CA VAL A 44 -39.76 -51.16 12.55
C VAL A 44 -40.32 -51.36 13.95
N ILE A 45 -40.56 -52.61 14.28
CA ILE A 45 -40.98 -53.08 15.61
C ILE A 45 -39.77 -52.96 16.54
N ALA A 46 -39.89 -52.16 17.62
CA ALA A 46 -38.89 -52.06 18.69
C ALA A 46 -38.97 -53.31 19.62
N THR A 47 -37.84 -54.05 19.67
CA THR A 47 -37.65 -55.11 20.65
C THR A 47 -36.84 -54.50 21.78
N GLU A 48 -37.43 -54.42 22.98
CA GLU A 48 -36.72 -54.02 24.20
C GLU A 48 -35.69 -55.05 24.61
N ALA A 49 -34.42 -54.62 24.81
CA ALA A 49 -33.38 -55.41 25.46
C ALA A 49 -33.10 -54.83 26.88
N PRO A 50 -32.68 -55.67 27.83
CA PRO A 50 -32.69 -55.33 29.23
C PRO A 50 -31.63 -54.27 29.60
N VAL A 51 -32.02 -53.37 30.50
CA VAL A 51 -31.20 -52.30 31.04
C VAL A 51 -30.09 -52.88 31.90
N ALA A 52 -28.84 -52.75 31.43
CA ALA A 52 -27.64 -53.02 32.23
C ALA A 52 -27.36 -51.78 33.12
N THR A 53 -27.37 -51.98 34.43
CA THR A 53 -27.04 -50.97 35.43
C THR A 53 -25.56 -50.60 35.30
N VAL A 54 -25.27 -49.44 34.78
CA VAL A 54 -23.89 -48.92 34.69
C VAL A 54 -23.54 -48.25 35.99
N VAL A 55 -22.59 -48.82 36.72
CA VAL A 55 -21.95 -48.16 37.86
C VAL A 55 -21.12 -46.97 37.35
N PRO A 56 -21.27 -45.78 37.91
CA PRO A 56 -20.46 -44.62 37.45
C PRO A 56 -19.03 -44.80 37.99
N VAL A 57 -18.11 -45.14 37.10
CA VAL A 57 -16.67 -44.98 37.37
C VAL A 57 -16.35 -43.50 37.11
N ALA A 58 -16.17 -42.77 38.18
CA ALA A 58 -15.68 -41.38 38.11
C ALA A 58 -14.19 -41.41 37.71
N THR A 59 -13.95 -41.44 36.42
CA THR A 59 -12.60 -41.17 35.88
C THR A 59 -12.50 -39.66 35.76
N LYS A 60 -11.81 -39.05 36.71
CA LYS A 60 -11.39 -37.64 36.64
C LYS A 60 -10.40 -37.54 35.51
N ALA A 61 -10.88 -37.24 34.29
CA ALA A 61 -10.03 -36.92 33.17
C ALA A 61 -9.18 -35.71 33.59
N ALA A 62 -7.88 -35.88 33.65
CA ALA A 62 -6.96 -34.76 33.76
C ALA A 62 -7.19 -33.89 32.51
N VAL A 63 -7.69 -32.68 32.71
CA VAL A 63 -7.70 -31.65 31.67
C VAL A 63 -6.22 -31.36 31.43
N VAL A 64 -5.66 -31.92 30.38
CA VAL A 64 -4.38 -31.47 29.85
C VAL A 64 -4.64 -30.04 29.44
N ALA A 65 -4.04 -29.10 30.14
CA ALA A 65 -4.02 -27.70 29.70
C ALA A 65 -3.34 -27.70 28.33
N VAL A 66 -4.12 -27.48 27.28
CA VAL A 66 -3.56 -27.20 25.97
C VAL A 66 -2.93 -25.84 26.11
N GLU A 67 -1.59 -25.78 26.04
CA GLU A 67 -0.88 -24.51 25.94
C GLU A 67 -1.51 -23.73 24.81
N PRO A 68 -1.79 -22.41 25.00
CA PRO A 68 -2.31 -21.60 23.91
C PRO A 68 -1.31 -21.68 22.75
N ILE A 69 -1.78 -22.12 21.60
CA ILE A 69 -0.99 -22.10 20.38
C ILE A 69 -0.71 -20.63 20.08
N ASP A 70 0.56 -20.23 20.18
CA ASP A 70 0.97 -18.91 19.70
C ASP A 70 0.75 -18.88 18.19
N LEU A 71 -0.14 -18.02 17.75
CA LEU A 71 -0.53 -17.89 16.34
C LEU A 71 0.57 -17.27 15.48
N PHE A 72 1.56 -16.61 16.10
CA PHE A 72 2.69 -15.95 15.45
C PHE A 72 3.89 -15.83 16.40
N ASP A 73 5.06 -15.56 15.83
CA ASP A 73 6.31 -15.35 16.59
C ASP A 73 6.34 -13.95 17.22
N LYS A 74 6.00 -13.86 18.50
CA LYS A 74 6.00 -12.62 19.29
C LYS A 74 7.38 -11.99 19.42
N SER A 75 8.46 -12.74 19.27
CA SER A 75 9.81 -12.20 19.39
C SER A 75 10.13 -11.17 18.29
N ARG A 76 9.44 -11.24 17.15
CA ARG A 76 9.57 -10.24 16.05
C ARG A 76 9.20 -8.82 16.48
N PHE A 77 8.45 -8.66 17.56
CA PHE A 77 7.98 -7.36 18.07
C PHE A 77 8.79 -6.85 19.26
N ALA A 78 9.74 -7.64 19.79
CA ALA A 78 10.42 -7.32 21.04
C ALA A 78 11.23 -6.00 21.00
N ASP A 79 11.83 -5.70 19.85
CA ASP A 79 12.71 -4.55 19.66
C ASP A 79 12.11 -3.51 18.66
N ILE A 80 10.79 -3.57 18.40
CA ILE A 80 10.15 -2.61 17.49
C ILE A 80 9.95 -1.28 18.20
N GLU A 81 10.64 -0.26 17.70
CA GLU A 81 10.51 1.12 18.19
C GLU A 81 9.04 1.58 18.09
N GLY A 82 8.55 2.23 19.12
CA GLY A 82 7.18 2.71 19.20
C GLY A 82 6.22 1.76 19.92
N ILE A 83 6.53 0.48 20.10
CA ILE A 83 5.70 -0.42 20.93
C ILE A 83 6.02 -0.18 22.40
N VAL A 84 5.05 0.32 23.16
CA VAL A 84 5.27 0.67 24.58
C VAL A 84 5.42 -0.58 25.46
N ASP A 85 4.65 -1.62 25.20
CA ASP A 85 4.75 -2.91 25.89
C ASP A 85 4.76 -4.06 24.88
N PRO A 86 5.95 -4.54 24.48
CA PRO A 86 6.09 -5.61 23.49
C PRO A 86 5.65 -6.98 24.00
N THR A 87 5.23 -7.11 25.25
CA THR A 87 4.65 -8.34 25.81
C THR A 87 3.11 -8.36 25.77
N ASN A 88 2.48 -7.19 25.52
CA ASN A 88 1.03 -7.06 25.47
C ASN A 88 0.52 -7.25 24.03
N PHE A 89 -0.03 -8.40 23.73
CA PHE A 89 -0.76 -8.68 22.48
C PHE A 89 -2.29 -8.71 22.70
N GLY A 90 -2.75 -8.31 23.87
CA GLY A 90 -4.15 -8.02 24.15
C GLY A 90 -4.53 -6.57 23.82
N TRP A 91 -5.66 -6.10 24.35
CA TRP A 91 -6.14 -4.72 24.25
C TRP A 91 -6.44 -4.17 25.65
N PRO A 92 -6.25 -2.87 25.91
CA PRO A 92 -5.77 -1.83 24.99
C PRO A 92 -4.29 -1.98 24.65
N ARG A 93 -3.87 -1.35 23.53
CA ARG A 93 -2.48 -1.25 23.10
C ARG A 93 -2.02 0.20 23.08
N SER A 94 -0.79 0.43 23.46
CA SER A 94 -0.19 1.78 23.40
C SER A 94 1.03 1.77 22.50
N VAL A 95 1.11 2.78 21.64
CA VAL A 95 2.28 3.01 20.79
C VAL A 95 2.74 4.46 20.96
N GLU A 96 4.06 4.63 20.95
CA GLU A 96 4.73 5.94 20.96
C GLU A 96 5.12 6.33 19.55
N THR A 97 4.76 7.52 19.15
CA THR A 97 5.09 8.12 17.86
C THR A 97 5.64 9.52 18.06
N SER A 98 6.08 10.18 16.98
CA SER A 98 6.52 11.59 17.06
C SER A 98 5.43 12.54 17.61
N GLU A 99 4.16 12.12 17.60
CA GLU A 99 3.03 12.88 18.14
C GLU A 99 2.71 12.55 19.62
N GLY A 100 3.54 11.72 20.27
CA GLY A 100 3.36 11.20 21.62
C GLY A 100 2.76 9.80 21.64
N VAL A 101 2.40 9.36 22.86
CA VAL A 101 1.78 8.04 23.05
C VAL A 101 0.30 8.10 22.71
N ILE A 102 -0.15 7.19 21.87
CA ILE A 102 -1.58 6.95 21.62
C ILE A 102 -1.97 5.59 22.19
N THR A 103 -3.23 5.44 22.57
CA THR A 103 -3.80 4.16 23.03
C THR A 103 -4.97 3.77 22.13
N ILE A 104 -5.00 2.52 21.73
CA ILE A 104 -6.04 1.91 20.90
C ILE A 104 -6.73 0.88 21.78
N ASP A 105 -8.02 1.09 22.08
CA ASP A 105 -8.74 0.34 23.10
C ASP A 105 -9.15 -1.08 22.68
N ALA A 106 -9.35 -1.28 21.38
CA ALA A 106 -9.80 -2.55 20.79
C ALA A 106 -9.24 -2.69 19.36
N PRO A 107 -9.32 -3.89 18.73
CA PRO A 107 -8.95 -4.04 17.32
C PRO A 107 -9.73 -3.05 16.44
N PRO A 108 -9.07 -2.07 15.78
CA PRO A 108 -9.78 -1.05 15.03
C PRO A 108 -10.45 -1.65 13.80
N THR A 109 -11.70 -1.30 13.56
CA THR A 109 -12.50 -1.71 12.41
C THR A 109 -12.59 -0.61 11.36
N LYS A 110 -12.28 0.62 11.74
CA LYS A 110 -12.25 1.82 10.91
C LYS A 110 -10.85 2.44 10.97
N ILE A 111 -10.03 2.10 10.02
CA ILE A 111 -8.65 2.59 9.90
C ILE A 111 -8.58 3.61 8.78
N HIS A 112 -7.90 4.73 8.99
CA HIS A 112 -7.62 5.69 7.92
C HIS A 112 -6.13 5.89 7.74
N ALA A 113 -5.69 6.02 6.48
CA ALA A 113 -4.30 6.32 6.16
C ALA A 113 -4.18 7.62 5.37
N LEU A 114 -3.28 8.50 5.80
CA LEU A 114 -3.07 9.82 5.20
C LEU A 114 -1.95 9.82 4.14
N SER A 115 -1.47 8.64 3.69
CA SER A 115 -0.49 8.55 2.61
C SER A 115 -0.62 7.24 1.85
N LEU A 116 -0.17 7.25 0.60
CA LEU A 116 -0.21 6.09 -0.29
C LEU A 116 0.56 4.89 0.29
N GLY A 117 1.80 5.08 0.73
CA GLY A 117 2.59 3.96 1.27
C GLY A 117 1.96 3.32 2.51
N HIS A 118 1.26 4.09 3.37
CA HIS A 118 0.54 3.51 4.50
C HIS A 118 -0.71 2.74 4.08
N ILE A 119 -1.43 3.21 3.03
CA ILE A 119 -2.56 2.45 2.45
C ILE A 119 -2.06 1.13 1.87
N GLU A 120 -0.94 1.13 1.16
CA GLU A 120 -0.36 -0.07 0.56
C GLU A 120 0.10 -1.08 1.63
N ILE A 121 0.73 -0.61 2.72
CA ILE A 121 1.07 -1.47 3.87
C ILE A 121 -0.21 -2.06 4.47
N LEU A 122 -1.20 -1.23 4.79
CA LEU A 122 -2.46 -1.69 5.38
C LEU A 122 -3.22 -2.67 4.48
N ALA A 123 -3.21 -2.47 3.16
CA ALA A 123 -3.81 -3.39 2.20
C ALA A 123 -3.16 -4.80 2.22
N GLY A 124 -1.88 -4.88 2.60
CA GLY A 124 -1.19 -6.15 2.84
C GLY A 124 -1.44 -6.77 4.21
N LEU A 125 -2.01 -6.02 5.17
CA LEU A 125 -2.16 -6.45 6.55
C LEU A 125 -3.60 -6.75 6.96
N VAL A 126 -4.57 -6.02 6.41
CA VAL A 126 -5.96 -6.10 6.84
C VAL A 126 -6.89 -6.23 5.64
N ASP A 127 -8.12 -6.71 5.91
CA ASP A 127 -9.19 -6.61 4.92
C ASP A 127 -9.38 -5.13 4.52
N PHE A 128 -9.39 -4.88 3.21
CA PHE A 128 -9.44 -3.52 2.66
C PHE A 128 -10.71 -2.76 3.09
N ASP A 129 -11.79 -3.48 3.39
CA ASP A 129 -13.03 -2.92 3.93
C ASP A 129 -12.88 -2.27 5.32
N ARG A 130 -11.77 -2.55 6.04
CA ARG A 130 -11.44 -1.85 7.30
C ARG A 130 -10.89 -0.43 7.05
N LEU A 131 -10.45 -0.11 5.84
CA LEU A 131 -10.06 1.25 5.48
C LEU A 131 -11.31 2.10 5.28
N THR A 132 -11.36 3.26 5.90
CA THR A 132 -12.56 4.11 5.88
C THR A 132 -12.83 4.77 4.53
N ALA A 133 -11.80 5.12 3.81
CA ALA A 133 -11.82 5.70 2.46
C ALA A 133 -10.40 5.72 1.87
N VAL A 134 -10.34 5.94 0.56
CA VAL A 134 -9.10 6.15 -0.20
C VAL A 134 -9.14 7.53 -0.85
N TYR A 135 -8.01 8.21 -0.92
CA TYR A 135 -7.94 9.43 -1.70
C TYR A 135 -8.06 9.13 -3.19
N SER A 136 -8.84 9.91 -3.91
CA SER A 136 -9.09 9.71 -5.34
C SER A 136 -7.81 9.63 -6.19
N PHE A 137 -6.76 10.35 -5.77
CA PHE A 137 -5.44 10.27 -6.40
C PHE A 137 -4.81 8.86 -6.31
N PHE A 138 -5.08 8.10 -5.25
CA PHE A 138 -4.53 6.76 -5.05
C PHE A 138 -5.30 5.65 -5.80
N ALA A 139 -6.40 6.01 -6.46
CA ALA A 139 -7.14 5.12 -7.35
C ALA A 139 -6.56 5.09 -8.79
N ASP A 140 -5.52 5.88 -9.07
CA ASP A 140 -4.83 5.88 -10.35
C ASP A 140 -3.89 4.66 -10.44
N PRO A 141 -4.10 3.73 -11.40
CA PRO A 141 -3.28 2.53 -11.55
C PRO A 141 -1.83 2.82 -11.99
N GLU A 142 -1.52 4.01 -12.48
CA GLU A 142 -0.13 4.41 -12.75
C GLU A 142 0.60 4.82 -11.47
N GLN A 143 -0.12 5.29 -10.45
CA GLN A 143 0.43 5.85 -9.22
C GLN A 143 0.40 4.87 -8.04
N SER A 144 -0.51 3.90 -8.03
CA SER A 144 -0.84 3.12 -6.85
C SER A 144 -1.01 1.63 -7.14
N ASN A 145 -0.44 0.79 -6.27
CA ASN A 145 -0.62 -0.66 -6.30
C ASN A 145 -1.99 -1.10 -5.71
N VAL A 146 -2.71 -0.20 -5.04
CA VAL A 146 -4.05 -0.46 -4.49
C VAL A 146 -5.18 0.08 -5.36
N ALA A 147 -4.89 0.55 -6.57
CA ALA A 147 -5.89 1.14 -7.46
C ALA A 147 -7.05 0.20 -7.76
N GLU A 148 -6.77 -1.08 -8.02
CA GLU A 148 -7.81 -2.09 -8.26
C GLU A 148 -8.68 -2.35 -7.02
N LEU A 149 -8.07 -2.41 -5.82
CA LEU A 149 -8.78 -2.55 -4.55
C LEU A 149 -9.65 -1.34 -4.24
N SER A 150 -9.25 -0.17 -4.74
CA SER A 150 -9.94 1.11 -4.52
C SER A 150 -11.16 1.31 -5.42
N ALA A 151 -11.35 0.50 -6.48
CA ALA A 151 -12.36 0.75 -7.53
C ALA A 151 -13.79 0.86 -6.99
N ASP A 152 -14.16 0.01 -6.04
CA ASP A 152 -15.48 -0.02 -5.40
C ASP A 152 -15.48 0.60 -3.99
N HIS A 153 -14.35 1.19 -3.56
CA HIS A 153 -14.19 1.75 -2.22
C HIS A 153 -14.58 3.24 -2.18
N LYS A 154 -14.91 3.73 -0.98
CA LYS A 154 -15.25 5.15 -0.80
C LYS A 154 -14.05 6.01 -1.13
N MET A 155 -14.20 6.96 -2.03
CA MET A 155 -13.18 7.95 -2.37
C MET A 155 -13.48 9.30 -1.72
N ILE A 156 -12.43 9.98 -1.28
CA ILE A 156 -12.47 11.33 -0.71
C ILE A 156 -11.41 12.23 -1.35
N GLY A 157 -11.56 13.54 -1.16
CA GLY A 157 -10.53 14.55 -1.44
C GLY A 157 -9.52 14.66 -0.29
N PHE A 158 -8.67 15.69 -0.37
CA PHE A 158 -7.69 15.97 0.68
C PHE A 158 -8.21 16.91 1.79
N ASP A 159 -9.53 17.10 1.89
CA ASP A 159 -10.14 17.91 2.93
C ASP A 159 -10.11 17.13 4.25
N PRO A 160 -9.45 17.65 5.31
CA PRO A 160 -9.38 16.98 6.60
C PRO A 160 -10.75 16.76 7.24
N GLU A 161 -11.74 17.63 6.97
CA GLU A 161 -13.10 17.48 7.51
C GLU A 161 -13.82 16.24 6.94
N GLU A 162 -13.49 15.84 5.69
CA GLU A 162 -14.00 14.59 5.11
C GLU A 162 -13.48 13.37 5.89
N VAL A 163 -12.21 13.41 6.34
CA VAL A 163 -11.64 12.34 7.16
C VAL A 163 -12.31 12.27 8.53
N VAL A 164 -12.53 13.42 9.19
CA VAL A 164 -13.25 13.48 10.48
C VAL A 164 -14.65 12.89 10.37
N ALA A 165 -15.36 13.17 9.26
CA ALA A 165 -16.70 12.66 9.01
C ALA A 165 -16.77 11.13 8.78
N LEU A 166 -15.62 10.45 8.57
CA LEU A 166 -15.54 9.00 8.49
C LEU A 166 -15.48 8.33 9.87
N GLU A 167 -15.22 9.10 10.93
CA GLU A 167 -15.08 8.62 12.31
C GLU A 167 -14.07 7.47 12.41
N PRO A 168 -12.81 7.62 11.95
CA PRO A 168 -11.82 6.56 12.07
C PRO A 168 -11.45 6.33 13.54
N GLU A 169 -11.21 5.07 13.91
CA GLU A 169 -10.78 4.66 15.24
C GLU A 169 -9.27 4.84 15.45
N VAL A 170 -8.52 4.84 14.35
CA VAL A 170 -7.09 5.16 14.30
C VAL A 170 -6.72 5.70 12.93
N ILE A 171 -5.80 6.65 12.92
CA ILE A 171 -5.20 7.21 11.70
C ILE A 171 -3.70 6.87 11.67
N VAL A 172 -3.23 6.36 10.53
CA VAL A 172 -1.81 6.19 10.24
C VAL A 172 -1.38 7.30 9.28
N ALA A 173 -0.36 8.06 9.66
CA ALA A 173 0.09 9.23 8.94
C ALA A 173 1.61 9.20 8.70
N SER A 174 2.08 9.76 7.59
CA SER A 174 3.50 9.91 7.35
C SER A 174 4.05 11.15 8.08
N ARG A 175 5.38 11.20 8.25
CA ARG A 175 6.07 12.39 8.78
C ARG A 175 5.86 13.65 7.93
N PHE A 176 5.51 13.48 6.65
CA PHE A 176 5.25 14.58 5.71
C PHE A 176 3.80 15.06 5.73
N THR A 177 2.91 14.38 6.45
CA THR A 177 1.53 14.84 6.60
C THR A 177 1.52 16.23 7.25
N ASN A 178 0.69 17.14 6.72
CA ASN A 178 0.58 18.49 7.22
C ASN A 178 0.28 18.50 8.72
N ALA A 179 1.01 19.33 9.49
CA ALA A 179 0.88 19.40 10.93
C ALA A 179 -0.51 19.90 11.39
N ASP A 180 -1.11 20.83 10.64
CA ASP A 180 -2.45 21.35 10.97
C ASP A 180 -3.51 20.26 10.78
N THR A 181 -3.36 19.42 9.75
CA THR A 181 -4.24 18.25 9.54
C THR A 181 -4.15 17.29 10.73
N VAL A 182 -2.93 16.96 11.18
CA VAL A 182 -2.73 16.08 12.33
C VAL A 182 -3.30 16.70 13.61
N ALA A 183 -3.07 18.02 13.83
CA ALA A 183 -3.60 18.73 14.99
C ALA A 183 -5.14 18.69 15.01
N LEU A 184 -5.80 18.93 13.89
CA LEU A 184 -7.26 18.85 13.77
C LEU A 184 -7.79 17.46 14.17
N MET A 185 -7.17 16.38 13.68
CA MET A 185 -7.58 15.01 14.03
C MET A 185 -7.44 14.75 15.53
N LYS A 186 -6.35 15.21 16.14
CA LYS A 186 -6.09 15.07 17.60
C LYS A 186 -7.07 15.91 18.41
N ASP A 187 -7.41 17.12 17.99
CA ASP A 187 -8.34 18.02 18.67
C ASP A 187 -9.77 17.43 18.74
N VAL A 188 -10.16 16.64 17.74
CA VAL A 188 -11.44 15.92 17.76
C VAL A 188 -11.34 14.54 18.43
N GLY A 189 -10.16 14.18 18.98
CA GLY A 189 -9.98 12.99 19.80
C GLY A 189 -9.66 11.72 19.00
N ILE A 190 -9.31 11.82 17.73
CA ILE A 190 -8.93 10.67 16.90
C ILE A 190 -7.45 10.33 17.17
N PRO A 191 -7.10 9.08 17.52
CA PRO A 191 -5.72 8.65 17.67
C PRO A 191 -4.97 8.73 16.33
N VAL A 192 -3.87 9.47 16.27
CA VAL A 192 -3.02 9.58 15.08
C VAL A 192 -1.66 9.00 15.38
N ALA A 193 -1.31 7.93 14.70
CA ALA A 193 0.03 7.36 14.68
C ALA A 193 0.81 7.94 13.49
N ARG A 194 1.75 8.82 13.77
CA ARG A 194 2.67 9.32 12.74
C ARG A 194 3.90 8.41 12.73
N THR A 195 4.04 7.62 11.67
CA THR A 195 5.15 6.69 11.48
C THR A 195 6.02 7.10 10.28
N ASN A 196 7.24 6.58 10.22
CA ASN A 196 8.15 6.86 9.11
C ASN A 196 7.96 5.80 8.02
N LEU A 197 7.99 6.24 6.76
CA LEU A 197 8.27 5.37 5.63
C LEU A 197 9.75 5.53 5.30
N GLU A 198 10.47 4.42 5.32
CA GLU A 198 11.89 4.41 5.01
C GLU A 198 12.13 4.29 3.51
N ASN A 199 13.30 4.75 3.05
CA ASN A 199 13.66 4.75 1.63
C ASN A 199 14.14 3.39 1.12
N SER A 200 13.91 2.32 1.89
CA SER A 200 14.31 0.96 1.53
C SER A 200 13.26 -0.06 1.97
N ALA A 201 13.15 -1.15 1.22
CA ALA A 201 12.22 -2.22 1.55
C ALA A 201 12.50 -2.82 2.95
N LEU A 202 13.77 -3.14 3.25
CA LEU A 202 14.18 -3.66 4.56
C LEU A 202 14.01 -2.63 5.68
N GLY A 203 14.23 -1.34 5.40
CA GLY A 203 14.01 -0.26 6.37
C GLY A 203 12.55 -0.12 6.77
N ASN A 204 11.60 -0.54 5.91
CA ASN A 204 10.17 -0.49 6.21
C ASN A 204 9.67 -1.68 7.06
N VAL A 205 10.44 -2.75 7.23
CA VAL A 205 10.04 -3.92 8.03
C VAL A 205 9.63 -3.56 9.46
N PRO A 206 10.39 -2.74 10.22
CA PRO A 206 9.96 -2.31 11.55
C PRO A 206 8.64 -1.54 11.54
N ASN A 207 8.41 -0.71 10.53
CA ASN A 207 7.17 0.05 10.38
C ASN A 207 5.97 -0.85 10.04
N ILE A 208 6.16 -1.86 9.19
CA ILE A 208 5.15 -2.89 8.88
C ILE A 208 4.75 -3.64 10.16
N LEU A 209 5.73 -4.06 10.98
CA LEU A 209 5.48 -4.73 12.25
C LEU A 209 4.77 -3.82 13.25
N LEU A 210 5.17 -2.54 13.37
CA LEU A 210 4.51 -1.56 14.23
C LEU A 210 3.04 -1.37 13.83
N ILE A 211 2.76 -1.18 12.54
CA ILE A 211 1.40 -1.02 12.02
C ILE A 211 0.59 -2.29 12.26
N GLY A 212 1.16 -3.48 11.98
CA GLY A 212 0.51 -4.76 12.25
C GLY A 212 0.12 -4.91 13.73
N TYR A 213 1.03 -4.57 14.65
CA TYR A 213 0.74 -4.53 16.09
C TYR A 213 -0.41 -3.56 16.42
N MET A 214 -0.40 -2.36 15.82
CA MET A 214 -1.45 -1.34 16.06
C MET A 214 -2.84 -1.80 15.62
N VAL A 215 -2.93 -2.56 14.53
CA VAL A 215 -4.23 -2.93 13.93
C VAL A 215 -4.66 -4.37 14.24
N GLY A 216 -3.83 -5.12 15.02
CA GLY A 216 -4.10 -6.51 15.39
C GLY A 216 -3.93 -7.48 14.21
N ALA A 217 -2.90 -7.27 13.39
CA ALA A 217 -2.57 -8.05 12.20
C ALA A 217 -1.09 -8.53 12.27
N GLU A 218 -0.70 -9.11 13.41
CA GLU A 218 0.68 -9.48 13.68
C GLU A 218 1.17 -10.61 12.77
N ALA A 219 0.33 -11.60 12.52
CA ALA A 219 0.69 -12.72 11.65
C ALA A 219 0.89 -12.27 10.20
N GLU A 220 0.03 -11.41 9.71
CA GLU A 220 0.11 -10.80 8.37
C GLU A 220 1.35 -9.90 8.26
N ALA A 221 1.64 -9.11 9.30
CA ALA A 221 2.82 -8.25 9.32
C ALA A 221 4.13 -9.05 9.30
N ILE A 222 4.21 -10.16 10.02
CA ILE A 222 5.36 -11.07 9.96
C ILE A 222 5.46 -11.68 8.57
N ALA A 223 4.36 -12.20 8.02
CA ALA A 223 4.37 -12.84 6.70
C ALA A 223 4.84 -11.88 5.60
N LEU A 224 4.34 -10.63 5.60
CA LEU A 224 4.78 -9.59 4.67
C LEU A 224 6.26 -9.23 4.88
N SER A 225 6.70 -9.12 6.13
CA SER A 225 8.10 -8.82 6.46
C SER A 225 9.03 -9.93 6.00
N ASP A 226 8.68 -11.19 6.25
CA ASP A 226 9.47 -12.37 5.85
C ASP A 226 9.56 -12.47 4.31
N GLU A 227 8.48 -12.12 3.60
CA GLU A 227 8.49 -12.07 2.12
C GLU A 227 9.44 -10.99 1.61
N ILE A 228 9.42 -9.79 2.19
CA ILE A 228 10.33 -8.69 1.83
C ILE A 228 11.78 -9.11 2.10
N GLU A 229 12.07 -9.62 3.29
CA GLU A 229 13.41 -10.07 3.69
C GLU A 229 13.93 -11.16 2.75
N ALA A 230 13.11 -12.17 2.41
CA ALA A 230 13.48 -13.24 1.50
C ALA A 230 13.74 -12.75 0.07
N ARG A 231 12.91 -11.84 -0.45
CA ARG A 231 13.10 -11.23 -1.77
C ARG A 231 14.37 -10.40 -1.84
N MET A 232 14.64 -9.61 -0.82
CA MET A 232 15.85 -8.78 -0.76
C MET A 232 17.12 -9.63 -0.62
N GLN A 233 17.07 -10.73 0.16
CA GLN A 233 18.17 -11.67 0.24
C GLN A 233 18.43 -12.35 -1.11
N PHE A 234 17.39 -12.77 -1.81
CA PHE A 234 17.51 -13.36 -3.15
C PHE A 234 18.18 -12.39 -4.15
N ILE A 235 17.74 -11.12 -4.15
CA ILE A 235 18.35 -10.07 -5.00
C ILE A 235 19.83 -9.90 -4.67
N SER A 236 20.16 -9.81 -3.38
CA SER A 236 21.54 -9.67 -2.89
C SER A 236 22.42 -10.85 -3.35
N ASP A 237 21.92 -12.08 -3.22
CA ASP A 237 22.66 -13.29 -3.61
C ASP A 237 22.92 -13.35 -5.12
N VAL A 238 21.92 -13.00 -5.94
CA VAL A 238 22.04 -12.96 -7.41
C VAL A 238 23.05 -11.90 -7.85
N LEU A 239 23.09 -10.77 -7.17
CA LEU A 239 23.92 -9.61 -7.52
C LEU A 239 25.31 -9.63 -6.88
N ALA A 240 25.61 -10.58 -6.00
CA ALA A 240 26.85 -10.62 -5.21
C ALA A 240 28.14 -10.57 -6.05
N SER A 241 28.10 -11.05 -7.28
CA SER A 241 29.24 -11.08 -8.22
C SER A 241 29.08 -10.16 -9.44
N SER A 242 27.99 -9.39 -9.49
CA SER A 242 27.68 -8.52 -10.63
C SER A 242 28.43 -7.18 -10.53
N GLU A 243 28.77 -6.59 -11.69
CA GLU A 243 29.22 -5.22 -11.74
C GLU A 243 28.06 -4.30 -11.33
N LYS A 244 28.39 -3.22 -10.61
CA LYS A 244 27.42 -2.26 -10.12
C LYS A 244 27.33 -1.09 -11.10
N PRO A 245 26.28 -0.99 -11.93
CA PRO A 245 26.13 0.13 -12.84
C PRO A 245 25.83 1.42 -12.07
N ARG A 246 26.27 2.55 -12.61
CA ARG A 246 25.88 3.89 -12.14
C ARG A 246 24.51 4.21 -12.72
N VAL A 247 23.49 4.20 -11.86
CA VAL A 247 22.09 4.42 -12.23
C VAL A 247 21.66 5.81 -11.81
N LEU A 248 21.09 6.57 -12.73
CA LEU A 248 20.47 7.87 -12.47
C LEU A 248 18.95 7.74 -12.55
N SER A 249 18.27 8.02 -11.45
CA SER A 249 16.84 8.28 -11.47
C SER A 249 16.59 9.75 -11.73
N VAL A 250 15.84 10.06 -12.77
CA VAL A 250 15.50 11.44 -13.15
C VAL A 250 14.07 11.52 -13.70
N SER A 251 13.29 12.47 -13.20
CA SER A 251 11.94 12.75 -13.68
C SER A 251 11.82 14.21 -14.13
N LYS A 252 10.89 14.49 -15.06
CA LYS A 252 10.68 15.85 -15.59
C LYS A 252 9.20 16.20 -15.61
N TRP A 253 8.82 17.16 -14.78
CA TRP A 253 7.50 17.77 -14.81
C TRP A 253 7.57 19.12 -15.56
N THR A 254 7.85 20.21 -14.86
CA THR A 254 8.22 21.50 -15.47
C THR A 254 9.75 21.61 -15.62
N SER A 255 10.49 21.02 -14.70
CA SER A 255 11.96 20.94 -14.68
C SER A 255 12.35 19.50 -14.39
N ALA A 256 13.57 19.10 -14.77
CA ALA A 256 14.10 17.80 -14.45
C ALA A 256 14.65 17.78 -13.01
N PHE A 257 14.36 16.70 -12.28
CA PHE A 257 14.84 16.46 -10.92
C PHE A 257 15.51 15.08 -10.86
N ALA A 258 16.71 15.05 -10.28
CA ALA A 258 17.42 13.80 -10.00
C ALA A 258 17.22 13.39 -8.54
N ALA A 259 17.10 12.10 -8.31
CA ALA A 259 16.94 11.48 -6.99
C ALA A 259 18.30 11.03 -6.45
N GLY A 260 18.82 11.75 -5.46
CA GLY A 260 20.09 11.50 -4.78
C GLY A 260 19.98 10.67 -3.50
N SER A 261 20.91 10.87 -2.58
CA SER A 261 20.91 10.20 -1.27
C SER A 261 19.69 10.59 -0.44
N GLY A 262 19.12 9.63 0.29
CA GLY A 262 17.94 9.85 1.13
C GLY A 262 16.63 9.98 0.34
N SER A 263 16.61 9.67 -0.96
CA SER A 263 15.39 9.50 -1.76
C SER A 263 14.97 8.04 -1.84
N THR A 264 13.69 7.77 -2.07
CA THR A 264 13.15 6.42 -2.24
C THR A 264 13.79 5.72 -3.44
N GLU A 265 13.87 6.39 -4.59
CA GLU A 265 14.50 5.88 -5.82
C GLU A 265 15.98 5.58 -5.60
N GLY A 266 16.67 6.42 -4.82
CA GLY A 266 18.08 6.19 -4.44
C GLY A 266 18.24 4.90 -3.64
N GLY A 267 17.39 4.68 -2.64
CA GLY A 267 17.36 3.46 -1.85
C GLY A 267 17.06 2.21 -2.69
N ILE A 268 16.12 2.30 -3.63
CA ILE A 268 15.78 1.22 -4.57
C ILE A 268 16.98 0.89 -5.48
N ILE A 269 17.65 1.90 -6.04
CA ILE A 269 18.84 1.70 -6.89
C ILE A 269 19.92 0.94 -6.11
N GLU A 270 20.22 1.36 -4.88
CA GLU A 270 21.25 0.73 -4.05
C GLU A 270 20.90 -0.71 -3.67
N GLN A 271 19.65 -0.97 -3.30
CA GLN A 271 19.17 -2.32 -2.99
C GLN A 271 19.11 -3.24 -4.22
N ALA A 272 18.86 -2.66 -5.41
CA ALA A 272 18.94 -3.38 -6.67
C ALA A 272 20.40 -3.59 -7.16
N GLY A 273 21.40 -3.27 -6.32
CA GLY A 273 22.82 -3.48 -6.61
C GLY A 273 23.46 -2.44 -7.51
N GLY A 274 22.78 -1.33 -7.81
CA GLY A 274 23.34 -0.19 -8.53
C GLY A 274 24.11 0.77 -7.61
N ILE A 275 24.80 1.72 -8.24
CA ILE A 275 25.35 2.92 -7.60
C ILE A 275 24.40 4.06 -7.93
N ASN A 276 23.84 4.75 -6.94
CA ASN A 276 23.07 5.96 -7.19
C ASN A 276 24.01 7.06 -7.74
N ALA A 277 23.97 7.29 -9.04
CA ALA A 277 24.86 8.22 -9.75
C ALA A 277 24.64 9.69 -9.31
N ALA A 278 23.42 10.04 -8.91
CA ALA A 278 23.12 11.36 -8.38
C ALA A 278 23.74 11.55 -6.98
N ALA A 279 23.57 10.59 -6.08
CA ALA A 279 24.18 10.60 -4.74
C ALA A 279 25.69 10.63 -4.81
N ASP A 280 26.32 9.82 -5.66
CA ASP A 280 27.75 9.78 -5.89
C ASP A 280 28.31 11.13 -6.44
N SER A 281 27.42 11.93 -7.06
CA SER A 281 27.71 13.29 -7.53
C SER A 281 27.37 14.38 -6.50
N GLY A 282 27.02 14.01 -5.25
CA GLY A 282 26.74 14.92 -4.15
C GLY A 282 25.31 15.47 -4.11
N ILE A 283 24.37 14.86 -4.80
CA ILE A 283 22.94 15.25 -4.75
C ILE A 283 22.29 14.56 -3.55
N GLU A 284 21.59 15.34 -2.70
CA GLU A 284 20.81 14.86 -1.57
C GLU A 284 19.32 15.13 -1.83
N GLY A 285 18.46 14.13 -1.52
CA GLY A 285 17.02 14.21 -1.82
C GLY A 285 16.76 14.38 -3.31
N HIS A 286 15.72 15.13 -3.65
CA HIS A 286 15.38 15.46 -5.03
C HIS A 286 15.88 16.87 -5.35
N GLN A 287 16.81 17.00 -6.30
CA GLN A 287 17.33 18.30 -6.73
C GLN A 287 17.15 18.51 -8.22
N GLN A 288 16.87 19.77 -8.58
CA GLN A 288 16.75 20.16 -9.98
C GLN A 288 18.09 19.99 -10.70
N VAL A 289 18.06 19.39 -11.89
CA VAL A 289 19.23 19.18 -12.74
C VAL A 289 18.99 19.70 -14.14
N SER A 290 20.08 20.13 -14.80
CA SER A 290 20.09 20.46 -16.22
C SER A 290 20.59 19.27 -17.05
N ILE A 291 20.43 19.35 -18.36
CA ILE A 291 21.01 18.36 -19.30
C ILE A 291 22.54 18.26 -19.15
N GLU A 292 23.21 19.40 -18.94
CA GLU A 292 24.65 19.46 -18.70
C GLU A 292 25.04 18.78 -17.37
N SER A 293 24.19 18.93 -16.33
CA SER A 293 24.38 18.25 -15.06
C SER A 293 24.25 16.73 -15.22
N ILE A 294 23.27 16.26 -15.99
CA ILE A 294 23.10 14.84 -16.34
C ILE A 294 24.34 14.32 -17.08
N ALA A 295 24.87 15.10 -18.04
CA ALA A 295 26.10 14.74 -18.73
C ALA A 295 27.31 14.65 -17.78
N ALA A 296 27.42 15.56 -16.83
CA ALA A 296 28.51 15.57 -15.83
C ALA A 296 28.41 14.38 -14.84
N ILE A 297 27.19 13.97 -14.45
CA ILE A 297 26.93 12.77 -13.64
C ILE A 297 27.41 11.50 -14.37
N ASN A 298 27.31 11.48 -15.69
CA ASN A 298 27.76 10.40 -16.56
C ASN A 298 27.25 9.01 -16.15
N PRO A 299 25.93 8.76 -16.16
CA PRO A 299 25.35 7.48 -15.75
C PRO A 299 25.53 6.39 -16.81
N ASP A 300 25.60 5.12 -16.36
CA ASP A 300 25.55 3.94 -17.23
C ASP A 300 24.10 3.61 -17.62
N VAL A 301 23.16 3.88 -16.71
CA VAL A 301 21.72 3.63 -16.87
C VAL A 301 20.94 4.85 -16.40
N ILE A 302 19.85 5.18 -17.10
CA ILE A 302 18.87 6.18 -16.66
C ILE A 302 17.53 5.49 -16.47
N ILE A 303 16.87 5.72 -15.32
CA ILE A 303 15.47 5.36 -15.10
C ILE A 303 14.63 6.62 -15.00
N VAL A 304 13.41 6.57 -15.58
CA VAL A 304 12.47 7.69 -15.64
C VAL A 304 11.18 7.28 -14.93
N PRO A 305 11.05 7.53 -13.59
CA PRO A 305 9.89 7.17 -12.79
C PRO A 305 8.86 8.30 -12.80
N GLN A 306 8.00 8.34 -13.80
CA GLN A 306 6.92 9.31 -13.93
C GLN A 306 5.80 8.73 -14.81
N PRO A 307 4.57 9.33 -14.86
CA PRO A 307 3.50 8.85 -15.73
C PRO A 307 3.95 8.67 -17.19
N LEU A 308 3.45 7.61 -17.82
CA LEU A 308 3.98 7.09 -19.10
C LEU A 308 4.06 8.16 -20.20
N ASP A 309 2.99 8.94 -20.39
CA ASP A 309 2.95 9.98 -21.44
C ASP A 309 4.09 11.01 -21.28
N GLY A 310 4.34 11.44 -20.04
CA GLY A 310 5.44 12.36 -19.73
C GLY A 310 6.81 11.70 -19.84
N ALA A 311 6.91 10.42 -19.46
CA ALA A 311 8.15 9.66 -19.53
C ALA A 311 8.59 9.44 -20.97
N GLU A 312 7.68 9.10 -21.89
CA GLU A 312 8.00 8.89 -23.31
C GLU A 312 8.58 10.18 -23.94
N VAL A 313 7.96 11.32 -23.65
CA VAL A 313 8.43 12.62 -24.13
C VAL A 313 9.84 12.93 -23.60
N PHE A 314 10.05 12.73 -22.29
CA PHE A 314 11.34 13.03 -21.68
C PHE A 314 12.44 12.05 -22.12
N ILE A 315 12.13 10.77 -22.23
CA ILE A 315 13.07 9.76 -22.79
C ILE A 315 13.48 10.12 -24.22
N ALA A 316 12.55 10.57 -25.05
CA ALA A 316 12.85 11.02 -26.41
C ALA A 316 13.77 12.25 -26.40
N GLU A 317 13.55 13.22 -25.50
CA GLU A 317 14.41 14.37 -25.30
C GLU A 317 15.83 13.96 -24.88
N LEU A 318 15.96 13.08 -23.89
CA LEU A 318 17.27 12.57 -23.44
C LEU A 318 18.03 11.88 -24.58
N LYS A 319 17.35 11.02 -25.35
CA LYS A 319 17.94 10.28 -26.48
C LYS A 319 18.36 11.17 -27.66
N SER A 320 17.65 12.29 -27.86
CA SER A 320 17.95 13.22 -28.96
C SER A 320 18.94 14.34 -28.61
N SER A 321 19.33 14.44 -27.34
CA SER A 321 20.22 15.47 -26.85
C SER A 321 21.65 15.29 -27.35
N VAL A 322 22.17 16.28 -28.07
CA VAL A 322 23.58 16.30 -28.52
C VAL A 322 24.55 16.34 -27.33
N VAL A 323 24.16 16.97 -26.24
CA VAL A 323 24.97 17.08 -25.01
C VAL A 323 25.13 15.71 -24.32
N LEU A 324 24.12 14.85 -24.43
CA LEU A 324 24.12 13.52 -23.80
C LEU A 324 24.59 12.40 -24.74
N ALA A 325 24.90 12.68 -26.00
CA ALA A 325 25.18 11.66 -27.02
C ALA A 325 26.32 10.71 -26.64
N GLU A 326 27.29 11.17 -25.85
CA GLU A 326 28.47 10.40 -25.47
C GLU A 326 28.39 9.72 -24.11
N ILE A 327 27.35 10.00 -23.28
CA ILE A 327 27.22 9.31 -21.98
C ILE A 327 26.82 7.84 -22.22
N PRO A 328 27.28 6.89 -21.38
CA PRO A 328 27.03 5.46 -21.56
C PRO A 328 25.54 5.13 -21.69
N ALA A 329 24.69 5.69 -20.86
CA ALA A 329 23.25 5.45 -20.85
C ALA A 329 22.59 5.76 -22.23
N VAL A 330 22.95 6.88 -22.87
CA VAL A 330 22.39 7.27 -24.17
C VAL A 330 23.01 6.45 -25.29
N LYS A 331 24.34 6.31 -25.26
CA LYS A 331 25.12 5.62 -26.31
C LYS A 331 24.74 4.15 -26.43
N ASN A 332 24.49 3.48 -25.32
CA ASN A 332 24.12 2.07 -25.23
C ASN A 332 22.60 1.85 -25.28
N GLY A 333 21.79 2.90 -25.20
CA GLY A 333 20.34 2.82 -25.19
C GLY A 333 19.74 2.40 -23.83
N GLU A 334 20.50 2.52 -22.76
CA GLU A 334 20.15 2.10 -21.39
C GLU A 334 19.31 3.19 -20.67
N ILE A 335 18.16 3.55 -21.27
CA ILE A 335 17.20 4.49 -20.71
C ILE A 335 15.84 3.80 -20.61
N TYR A 336 15.33 3.66 -19.39
CA TYR A 336 14.17 2.85 -19.08
C TYR A 336 13.07 3.66 -18.42
N TYR A 337 11.84 3.39 -18.79
CA TYR A 337 10.64 3.79 -18.06
C TYR A 337 10.46 2.91 -16.81
N VAL A 338 10.07 3.52 -15.71
CA VAL A 338 9.61 2.83 -14.51
C VAL A 338 8.26 3.43 -14.11
N ALA A 339 7.25 2.58 -13.93
CA ALA A 339 5.94 3.08 -13.50
C ALA A 339 6.04 3.72 -12.10
N PRO A 340 5.43 4.90 -11.86
CA PRO A 340 5.52 5.59 -10.57
C PRO A 340 5.14 4.74 -9.37
N ARG A 341 4.17 3.83 -9.52
CA ARG A 341 3.73 2.91 -8.46
C ARG A 341 4.78 1.89 -8.01
N LEU A 342 5.91 1.80 -8.68
CA LEU A 342 6.97 0.83 -8.37
C LEU A 342 8.13 1.44 -7.57
N HIS A 343 7.98 2.71 -7.11
CA HIS A 343 9.01 3.37 -6.32
C HIS A 343 8.47 4.08 -5.08
#